data_484247186de62949ec93c8195c081525
#
_entry.id   484247186de62949ec93c8195c081525
#
_cell.length_a   1.000
_cell.length_b   1.000
_cell.length_c   1.000
_cell.angle_alpha   90.00
_cell.angle_beta   90.00
_cell.angle_gamma   90.00
#
_symmetry.space_group_name_H-M   'P 1'
#
loop_
_entity.id
_entity.type
_entity.pdbx_description
1 polymer ?
#
loop_
_entity_poly.entity_id
_entity_poly.type
_entity_poly.pdbx_seq_one_letter_code
_entity_poly.pdbx_strand_id
1 'polypeptide(L)' 'MNKILNNNADKKTQELIIDGASCASCVGKIEVALRSIDGVDSAEMNFALRTVTVTGTVEIELLIKTVESIGYNAK' A
#
# COMPACT_ATOMS: atom_id res chain seq x y z
N MET A 1 28.08 7.42 -7.80
CA MET A 1 27.41 7.30 -7.60
C MET A 1 26.83 6.87 -7.52
N ASN A 2 27.00 6.77 -7.52
CA ASN A 2 26.19 6.44 -7.40
C ASN A 2 25.63 6.09 -6.95
N LYS A 3 25.72 6.05 -6.61
CA LYS A 3 25.03 5.61 -6.11
C LYS A 3 24.33 5.75 -5.51
N ILE A 4 24.74 6.23 -5.12
CA ILE A 4 23.80 6.45 -4.46
C ILE A 4 22.60 6.31 -4.63
N LEU A 5 22.63 6.51 -4.72
CA LEU A 5 21.50 6.19 -5.18
C LEU A 5 20.89 5.00 -4.85
N ASN A 6 21.49 4.27 -4.39
CA ASN A 6 21.04 2.95 -4.12
C ASN A 6 19.92 2.89 -3.14
N ASN A 7 19.89 3.75 -2.20
CA ASN A 7 18.79 3.76 -1.25
C ASN A 7 17.48 4.04 -1.92
N ASN A 8 17.51 4.87 -2.92
CA ASN A 8 16.31 5.17 -3.66
C ASN A 8 15.87 4.00 -4.49
N ALA A 9 16.81 3.17 -4.89
CA ALA A 9 16.51 2.01 -5.69
C ALA A 9 15.73 0.97 -4.92
N ASP A 10 15.84 0.96 -3.60
CA ASP A 10 15.12 -0.01 -2.79
C ASP A 10 13.66 0.38 -2.59
N LYS A 11 13.33 1.62 -2.77
CA LYS A 11 11.95 2.07 -2.62
C LYS A 11 11.18 1.82 -3.89
N LYS A 12 10.00 1.28 -3.74
CA LYS A 12 9.13 0.97 -4.87
C LYS A 12 7.79 1.62 -4.67
N THR A 13 7.18 2.01 -5.78
CA THR A 13 5.78 2.43 -5.77
C THR A 13 4.98 1.28 -6.32
N GLN A 14 4.05 0.77 -5.54
CA GLN A 14 3.23 -0.36 -5.92
C GLN A 14 1.77 0.03 -5.84
N GLU A 15 0.98 -0.53 -6.73
CA GLU A 15 -0.43 -0.22 -6.79
C GLU A 15 -1.22 -1.50 -6.63
N LEU A 16 -2.23 -1.45 -5.76
CA LEU A 16 -3.10 -2.59 -5.48
C LEU A 16 -4.52 -2.22 -5.82
N ILE A 17 -5.24 -3.18 -6.39
CA ILE A 17 -6.67 -3.03 -6.62
C ILE A 17 -7.38 -3.63 -5.41
N ILE A 18 -8.25 -2.84 -4.78
CA ILE A 18 -8.90 -3.23 -3.54
C ILE A 18 -10.35 -3.58 -3.80
N ASP A 19 -10.74 -4.78 -3.43
CA ASP A 19 -12.13 -5.22 -3.49
C ASP A 19 -12.75 -5.14 -2.10
N GLY A 20 -14.00 -4.74 -2.05
CA GLY A 20 -14.74 -4.71 -0.80
C GLY A 20 -14.71 -3.36 -0.09
N ALA A 21 -13.91 -2.42 -0.56
CA ALA A 21 -13.83 -1.10 0.02
C ALA A 21 -14.87 -0.20 -0.61
N SER A 22 -16.11 -0.35 -0.17
CA SER A 22 -17.23 0.34 -0.81
C SER A 22 -17.70 1.57 -0.03
N CYS A 23 -16.98 1.99 1.00
CA CYS A 23 -17.34 3.16 1.78
C CYS A 23 -16.11 4.00 2.09
N ALA A 24 -16.33 5.29 2.37
CA ALA A 24 -15.23 6.21 2.61
C ALA A 24 -14.41 5.83 3.84
N SER A 25 -15.04 5.28 4.86
CA SER A 25 -14.32 4.89 6.06
C SER A 25 -13.39 3.71 5.80
N CYS A 26 -13.68 2.91 4.78
CA CYS A 26 -12.82 1.80 4.40
C CYS A 26 -11.49 2.30 3.88
N VAL A 27 -11.49 3.43 3.18
CA VAL A 27 -10.27 4.05 2.68
C VAL A 27 -9.32 4.34 3.83
N GLY A 28 -9.83 4.96 4.89
CA GLY A 28 -9.01 5.29 6.04
C GLY A 28 -8.44 4.06 6.72
N LYS A 29 -9.24 3.01 6.84
CA LYS A 29 -8.79 1.77 7.46
C LYS A 29 -7.65 1.14 6.68
N ILE A 30 -7.78 1.11 5.37
CA ILE A 30 -6.75 0.53 4.51
C ILE A 30 -5.47 1.34 4.59
N GLU A 31 -5.57 2.66 4.51
CA GLU A 31 -4.41 3.52 4.58
C GLU A 31 -3.67 3.38 5.91
N VAL A 32 -4.42 3.37 7.00
CA VAL A 32 -3.80 3.24 8.32
C VAL A 32 -3.10 1.89 8.46
N ALA A 33 -3.77 0.82 8.01
CA ALA A 33 -3.18 -0.51 8.11
C ALA A 33 -1.89 -0.61 7.31
N LEU A 34 -1.87 -0.07 6.11
CA LEU A 34 -0.68 -0.14 5.28
C LEU A 34 0.43 0.75 5.82
N ARG A 35 0.10 1.93 6.32
CA ARG A 35 1.11 2.83 6.88
C ARG A 35 1.72 2.27 8.16
N SER A 36 1.06 1.35 8.82
CA SER A 36 1.58 0.75 10.04
C SER A 36 2.66 -0.30 9.78
N ILE A 37 2.86 -0.69 8.53
CA ILE A 37 3.87 -1.68 8.18
C ILE A 37 5.24 -1.01 8.14
N ASP A 38 6.22 -1.63 8.80
CA ASP A 38 7.58 -1.14 8.73
C ASP A 38 8.07 -1.20 7.29
N GLY A 39 8.65 -0.11 6.82
CA GLY A 39 9.15 -0.04 5.47
C GLY A 39 8.22 0.68 4.50
N VAL A 40 6.99 0.98 4.92
CA VAL A 40 6.06 1.75 4.10
C VAL A 40 6.29 3.23 4.37
N ASP A 41 6.64 3.98 3.34
CA ASP A 41 6.80 5.43 3.42
C ASP A 41 5.46 6.14 3.33
N SER A 42 4.63 5.70 2.40
CA SER A 42 3.33 6.33 2.22
C SER A 42 2.36 5.33 1.62
N ALA A 43 1.09 5.56 1.88
CA ALA A 43 0.02 4.78 1.30
C ALA A 43 -1.16 5.72 1.07
N GLU A 44 -1.58 5.82 -0.18
CA GLU A 44 -2.68 6.67 -0.57
C GLU A 44 -3.67 5.88 -1.39
N MET A 45 -4.93 6.00 -1.05
CA MET A 45 -5.97 5.27 -1.77
C MET A 45 -6.79 6.22 -2.64
N ASN A 46 -7.01 5.79 -3.88
CA ASN A 46 -7.93 6.47 -4.77
C ASN A 46 -9.25 5.72 -4.71
N PHE A 47 -10.21 6.31 -4.02
CA PHE A 47 -11.49 5.66 -3.79
C PHE A 47 -12.26 5.45 -5.11
N ALA A 48 -12.16 6.40 -6.01
CA ALA A 48 -12.89 6.31 -7.28
C ALA A 48 -12.43 5.12 -8.12
N LEU A 49 -11.12 4.85 -8.11
CA LEU A 49 -10.54 3.74 -8.85
C LEU A 49 -10.39 2.49 -8.00
N ARG A 50 -10.61 2.60 -6.71
CA ARG A 50 -10.45 1.51 -5.74
C ARG A 50 -9.04 0.94 -5.78
N THR A 51 -8.08 1.81 -5.95
CA THR A 51 -6.67 1.43 -5.95
C THR A 51 -5.96 2.12 -4.80
N VAL A 52 -4.94 1.46 -4.27
CA VAL A 52 -4.08 2.08 -3.28
C VAL A 52 -2.66 2.08 -3.81
N THR A 53 -1.99 3.22 -3.70
CA THR A 53 -0.61 3.37 -4.13
C THR A 53 0.26 3.40 -2.88
N VAL A 54 1.18 2.46 -2.80
CA VAL A 54 2.06 2.32 -1.63
C VAL A 54 3.49 2.53 -2.07
N THR A 55 4.20 3.39 -1.37
CA THR A 55 5.62 3.63 -1.62
C THR A 55 6.41 3.13 -0.41
N GLY A 56 7.42 2.34 -0.67
CA GLY A 56 8.26 1.82 0.41
C GLY A 56 9.10 0.66 -0.06
N THR A 57 9.69 -0.03 0.93
CA THR A 57 10.63 -1.13 0.66
C THR A 57 10.03 -2.49 0.98
N VAL A 58 8.71 -2.59 1.06
CA VAL A 58 8.03 -3.85 1.43
C VAL A 58 7.60 -4.61 0.19
N GLU A 59 7.41 -5.92 0.38
CA GLU A 59 6.95 -6.78 -0.69
C GLU A 59 5.44 -6.63 -0.87
N ILE A 60 5.00 -6.78 -2.13
CA ILE A 60 3.58 -6.65 -2.44
C ILE A 60 2.75 -7.69 -1.70
N GLU A 61 3.31 -8.87 -1.47
CA GLU A 61 2.59 -9.93 -0.76
C GLU A 61 2.23 -9.51 0.66
N LEU A 62 3.12 -8.79 1.33
CA LEU A 62 2.85 -8.30 2.66
C LEU A 62 1.72 -7.28 2.63
N LEU A 63 1.70 -6.44 1.62
CA LEU A 63 0.64 -5.45 1.45
C LEU A 63 -0.72 -6.14 1.26
N ILE A 64 -0.73 -7.16 0.41
CA ILE A 64 -1.95 -7.91 0.16
C ILE A 64 -2.44 -8.59 1.43
N LYS A 65 -1.54 -9.24 2.16
CA LYS A 65 -1.91 -9.90 3.41
C LYS A 65 -2.46 -8.93 4.44
N THR A 66 -1.87 -7.75 4.51
CA THR A 66 -2.33 -6.73 5.45
C THR A 66 -3.75 -6.28 5.12
N VAL A 67 -4.02 -6.06 3.84
CA VAL A 67 -5.36 -5.67 3.41
C VAL A 67 -6.35 -6.79 3.72
N GLU A 68 -5.97 -8.03 3.45
CA GLU A 68 -6.86 -9.17 3.70
C GLU A 68 -7.15 -9.34 5.18
N SER A 69 -6.18 -9.00 6.03
CA SER A 69 -6.34 -9.19 7.47
C SER A 69 -7.41 -8.25 8.05
N ILE A 70 -7.74 -7.18 7.38
CA ILE A 70 -8.76 -6.26 7.84
C ILE A 70 -10.07 -6.43 7.07
N GLY A 71 -10.20 -7.51 6.29
CA GLY A 71 -11.48 -7.88 5.70
C GLY A 71 -11.68 -7.47 4.26
N TYR A 72 -10.63 -7.03 3.57
CA TYR A 72 -10.71 -6.65 2.16
C TYR A 72 -9.86 -7.58 1.33
N ASN A 73 -10.02 -7.50 0.01
CA ASN A 73 -9.20 -8.25 -0.93
C ASN A 73 -8.35 -7.29 -1.73
N ALA A 74 -7.15 -7.71 -2.07
CA ALA A 74 -6.23 -6.89 -2.86
C ALA A 74 -5.53 -7.75 -3.89
N LYS A 75 -5.16 -7.11 -4.99
CA LYS A 75 -4.41 -7.77 -6.06
C LYS A 75 -3.23 -6.94 -6.47
#